data_fd917f7d2e730b96f665b09b0599bdde
#
_entry.id   fd917f7d2e730b96f665b09b0599bdde
#
_cell.length_a   1.000
_cell.length_b   1.000
_cell.length_c   1.000
_cell.angle_alpha   90.00
_cell.angle_beta   90.00
_cell.angle_gamma   90.00
#
_symmetry.space_group_name_H-M   'P 1'
#
loop_
_entity.id
_entity.type
_entity.pdbx_description
1 polymer ?
#
loop_
_entity_poly.entity_id
_entity_poly.type
_entity_poly.pdbx_seq_one_letter_code
_entity_poly.pdbx_strand_id
1 'polypeptide(L)'
;MRIGIITFHASHNYGSNLQAWALQTYLEKRGHQVEIINYRSFIQKSIYFKPFDFSSRYWYKYSLLSSIKRLLLYPSSFKGITKKWNLFEDFLKKELNLTCEYNTREQLCNASFNYDLVIAGSDQIWNYTNETSSVFFLDFLDPAIKRISYAPSLGPTPERVPIDYLKRYLCGFNAVSVREERSKEYLISNQIIDNCEVVCDPTFLLDAEDYESLISDEPLIKEPYIFFYSPSNLKASYFEIANKLGKDMGLPVYTDRAYYPKDINKYPYIRNFFEVGPKEFLNLVKNAVCTIGSSFHLAAFSILLKKDFYTINGDKDSRTNNLLSKLGLLNRVISLSKPTLYEHKSINYSVGIVEQVGSYRKKSLKFIHKYV
;
A
#
# COMPACT_ATOMS: atom_id res chain seq x y z
N MET A 1 1.35 -4.33 26.28
CA MET A 1 -0.09 -4.22 25.96
C MET A 1 -0.47 -5.28 24.95
N ARG A 2 -1.75 -5.69 24.94
CA ARG A 2 -2.36 -6.47 23.85
C ARG A 2 -3.02 -5.50 22.88
N ILE A 3 -2.56 -5.48 21.63
CA ILE A 3 -2.97 -4.49 20.62
C ILE A 3 -3.59 -5.19 19.42
N GLY A 4 -4.81 -4.79 19.08
CA GLY A 4 -5.45 -5.17 17.82
C GLY A 4 -5.17 -4.13 16.73
N ILE A 5 -4.92 -4.56 15.50
CA ILE A 5 -4.80 -3.67 14.33
C ILE A 5 -5.89 -4.04 13.34
N ILE A 6 -6.61 -3.06 12.79
CA ILE A 6 -7.50 -3.27 11.66
C ILE A 6 -7.09 -2.38 10.48
N THR A 7 -6.83 -3.00 9.34
CA THR A 7 -6.37 -2.32 8.13
C THR A 7 -6.66 -3.14 6.86
N PHE A 8 -6.33 -2.61 5.69
CA PHE A 8 -6.36 -3.37 4.42
C PHE A 8 -5.18 -4.35 4.33
N HIS A 9 -5.10 -5.32 5.25
CA HIS A 9 -4.02 -6.31 5.29
C HIS A 9 -4.15 -7.38 4.20
N ALA A 10 -5.36 -7.74 3.78
CA ALA A 10 -5.64 -8.87 2.89
C ALA A 10 -5.93 -8.46 1.44
N SER A 11 -5.61 -7.24 1.05
CA SER A 11 -5.58 -6.82 -0.34
C SER A 11 -4.37 -7.42 -1.05
N HIS A 12 -4.52 -7.89 -2.29
CA HIS A 12 -3.35 -8.29 -3.10
C HIS A 12 -2.66 -7.03 -3.67
N ASN A 13 -2.19 -6.20 -2.77
CA ASN A 13 -1.44 -4.97 -3.00
C ASN A 13 -0.22 -4.97 -2.08
N TYR A 14 0.97 -4.86 -2.65
CA TYR A 14 2.23 -4.94 -1.91
C TYR A 14 2.28 -3.95 -0.75
N GLY A 15 1.87 -2.70 -1.01
CA GLY A 15 1.88 -1.66 0.00
C GLY A 15 0.93 -1.93 1.15
N SER A 16 -0.28 -2.42 0.87
CA SER A 16 -1.27 -2.75 1.90
C SER A 16 -0.78 -3.85 2.84
N ASN A 17 -0.10 -4.87 2.30
CA ASN A 17 0.46 -5.94 3.12
C ASN A 17 1.68 -5.46 3.92
N LEU A 18 2.60 -4.75 3.26
CA LEU A 18 3.85 -4.32 3.89
C LEU A 18 3.65 -3.23 4.95
N GLN A 19 2.67 -2.32 4.78
CA GLN A 19 2.33 -1.35 5.83
C GLN A 19 1.71 -2.03 7.06
N ALA A 20 0.89 -3.08 6.86
CA ALA A 20 0.31 -3.85 7.96
C ALA A 20 1.40 -4.59 8.73
N TRP A 21 2.31 -5.25 8.02
CA TRP A 21 3.49 -5.89 8.60
C TRP A 21 4.39 -4.91 9.33
N ALA A 22 4.63 -3.74 8.76
CA ALA A 22 5.49 -2.73 9.36
C ALA A 22 4.94 -2.20 10.69
N LEU A 23 3.62 -1.93 10.77
CA LEU A 23 3.00 -1.51 12.02
C LEU A 23 3.04 -2.61 13.09
N GLN A 24 2.71 -3.85 12.71
CA GLN A 24 2.81 -5.01 13.60
C GLN A 24 4.23 -5.16 14.14
N THR A 25 5.23 -5.25 13.25
CA THR A 25 6.64 -5.46 13.61
C THR A 25 7.18 -4.32 14.49
N TYR A 26 6.81 -3.06 14.17
CA TYR A 26 7.23 -1.92 14.97
C TYR A 26 6.73 -2.01 16.41
N LEU A 27 5.47 -2.39 16.62
CA LEU A 27 4.87 -2.53 17.94
C LEU A 27 5.42 -3.75 18.69
N GLU A 28 5.63 -4.88 18.00
CA GLU A 28 6.23 -6.09 18.59
C GLU A 28 7.67 -5.85 19.08
N LYS A 29 8.48 -5.12 18.31
CA LYS A 29 9.83 -4.72 18.73
C LYS A 29 9.86 -3.85 20.00
N ARG A 30 8.71 -3.29 20.40
CA ARG A 30 8.52 -2.54 21.63
C ARG A 30 7.93 -3.38 22.77
N GLY A 31 7.81 -4.67 22.60
CA GLY A 31 7.35 -5.61 23.62
C GLY A 31 5.82 -5.70 23.74
N HIS A 32 5.06 -5.26 22.73
CA HIS A 32 3.61 -5.43 22.71
C HIS A 32 3.23 -6.78 22.07
N GLN A 33 2.11 -7.33 22.49
CA GLN A 33 1.46 -8.47 21.83
C GLN A 33 0.50 -7.91 20.80
N VAL A 34 0.75 -8.18 19.51
CA VAL A 34 0.02 -7.56 18.40
C VAL A 34 -0.67 -8.61 17.56
N GLU A 35 -1.95 -8.37 17.26
CA GLU A 35 -2.73 -9.17 16.31
C GLU A 35 -3.41 -8.26 15.30
N ILE A 36 -3.48 -8.71 14.05
CA ILE A 36 -4.27 -8.06 13.01
C ILE A 36 -5.66 -8.70 13.00
N ILE A 37 -6.70 -7.91 13.22
CA ILE A 37 -8.09 -8.34 13.12
C ILE A 37 -8.37 -8.69 11.67
N ASN A 38 -8.50 -9.97 11.38
CA ASN A 38 -8.58 -10.52 10.03
C ASN A 38 -9.97 -10.33 9.41
N TYR A 39 -10.32 -9.08 9.11
CA TYR A 39 -11.56 -8.75 8.42
C TYR A 39 -11.37 -8.81 6.91
N ARG A 40 -12.01 -9.78 6.28
CA ARG A 40 -12.01 -9.99 4.82
C ARG A 40 -13.45 -10.04 4.31
N SER A 41 -14.01 -8.90 3.96
CA SER A 41 -15.39 -8.84 3.47
C SER A 41 -15.59 -9.69 2.21
N PHE A 42 -16.83 -10.11 1.96
CA PHE A 42 -17.17 -10.84 0.74
C PHE A 42 -16.84 -10.07 -0.54
N ILE A 43 -16.94 -8.74 -0.52
CA ILE A 43 -16.55 -7.88 -1.64
C ILE A 43 -15.05 -7.98 -1.86
N GLN A 44 -14.24 -7.84 -0.81
CA GLN A 44 -12.78 -7.95 -0.91
C GLN A 44 -12.35 -9.33 -1.42
N LYS A 45 -12.93 -10.41 -0.90
CA LYS A 45 -12.68 -11.77 -1.40
C LYS A 45 -13.07 -11.94 -2.86
N SER A 46 -14.12 -11.29 -3.34
CA SER A 46 -14.52 -11.34 -4.75
C SER A 46 -13.57 -10.61 -5.68
N ILE A 47 -12.86 -9.58 -5.18
CA ILE A 47 -11.84 -8.85 -5.94
C ILE A 47 -10.54 -9.66 -6.05
N TYR A 48 -10.15 -10.31 -4.95
CA TYR A 48 -8.87 -11.01 -4.80
C TYR A 48 -9.02 -12.54 -4.74
N PHE A 49 -10.07 -13.11 -5.38
CA PHE A 49 -10.25 -14.56 -5.42
C PHE A 49 -9.13 -15.26 -6.19
N LYS A 50 -8.90 -16.54 -5.85
CA LYS A 50 -7.87 -17.34 -6.50
C LYS A 50 -8.18 -17.48 -8.00
N PRO A 51 -7.24 -17.12 -8.88
CA PRO A 51 -7.44 -17.29 -10.31
C PRO A 51 -7.71 -18.75 -10.66
N PHE A 52 -8.75 -19.01 -11.49
CA PHE A 52 -9.13 -20.33 -11.95
C PHE A 52 -9.59 -21.33 -10.88
N ASP A 53 -9.94 -20.85 -9.69
CA ASP A 53 -10.62 -21.67 -8.69
C ASP A 53 -12.12 -21.73 -8.97
N PHE A 54 -12.53 -22.72 -9.75
CA PHE A 54 -13.92 -22.93 -10.15
C PHE A 54 -14.82 -23.38 -9.01
N SER A 55 -14.25 -23.85 -7.89
CA SER A 55 -15.00 -24.24 -6.70
C SER A 55 -15.43 -23.04 -5.84
N SER A 56 -14.82 -21.89 -6.05
CA SER A 56 -15.11 -20.69 -5.27
C SER A 56 -16.46 -20.09 -5.66
N ARG A 57 -17.36 -19.85 -4.69
CA ARG A 57 -18.63 -19.16 -4.90
C ARG A 57 -18.46 -17.72 -5.42
N TYR A 58 -17.26 -17.13 -5.34
CA TYR A 58 -16.93 -15.80 -5.84
C TYR A 58 -16.73 -15.76 -7.35
N TRP A 59 -16.55 -16.92 -7.96
CA TRP A 59 -16.40 -17.10 -9.40
C TRP A 59 -17.56 -16.52 -10.18
N TYR A 60 -18.75 -16.68 -9.65
CA TYR A 60 -20.01 -16.38 -10.30
C TYR A 60 -20.21 -14.88 -10.62
N LYS A 61 -19.62 -13.97 -9.84
CA LYS A 61 -19.94 -12.53 -9.91
C LYS A 61 -19.04 -11.71 -10.83
N TYR A 62 -17.79 -12.13 -11.09
CA TYR A 62 -16.81 -11.23 -11.70
C TYR A 62 -15.96 -11.82 -12.83
N SER A 63 -16.06 -13.11 -13.20
CA SER A 63 -14.89 -13.60 -13.85
C SER A 63 -14.92 -14.76 -14.83
N LEU A 64 -16.00 -15.42 -15.08
CA LEU A 64 -15.97 -16.51 -16.08
C LEU A 64 -15.41 -15.98 -17.41
N LEU A 65 -16.02 -14.90 -17.91
CA LEU A 65 -15.60 -14.27 -19.17
C LEU A 65 -14.20 -13.66 -19.09
N SER A 66 -13.84 -13.01 -17.95
CA SER A 66 -12.52 -12.42 -17.79
C SER A 66 -11.42 -13.46 -17.62
N SER A 67 -11.69 -14.57 -16.95
CA SER A 67 -10.74 -15.69 -16.77
C SER A 67 -10.57 -16.49 -18.04
N ILE A 68 -11.66 -16.75 -18.79
CA ILE A 68 -11.58 -17.35 -20.11
C ILE A 68 -10.80 -16.45 -21.07
N LYS A 69 -11.09 -15.15 -21.07
CA LYS A 69 -10.35 -14.18 -21.86
C LYS A 69 -8.86 -14.15 -21.51
N ARG A 70 -8.52 -14.22 -20.21
CA ARG A 70 -7.14 -14.33 -19.73
C ARG A 70 -6.46 -15.60 -20.20
N LEU A 71 -7.15 -16.74 -20.06
CA LEU A 71 -6.63 -18.04 -20.48
C LEU A 71 -6.34 -18.08 -21.98
N LEU A 72 -7.25 -17.51 -22.79
CA LEU A 72 -7.12 -17.47 -24.25
C LEU A 72 -6.04 -16.50 -24.73
N LEU A 73 -5.93 -15.33 -24.09
CA LEU A 73 -4.99 -14.29 -24.50
C LEU A 73 -3.57 -14.46 -23.92
N TYR A 74 -3.45 -15.13 -22.77
CA TYR A 74 -2.19 -15.23 -22.02
C TYR A 74 -2.00 -16.61 -21.36
N PRO A 75 -2.04 -17.73 -22.12
CA PRO A 75 -1.91 -19.07 -21.54
C PRO A 75 -0.60 -19.26 -20.78
N SER A 76 0.49 -18.60 -21.22
CA SER A 76 1.80 -18.65 -20.56
C SER A 76 1.85 -17.92 -19.22
N SER A 77 0.94 -16.97 -18.96
CA SER A 77 0.89 -16.20 -17.70
C SER A 77 0.14 -16.91 -16.58
N PHE A 78 -0.57 -18.00 -16.88
CA PHE A 78 -1.40 -18.75 -15.93
C PHE A 78 -0.62 -19.16 -14.67
N LYS A 79 0.52 -19.83 -14.87
CA LYS A 79 1.37 -20.28 -13.75
C LYS A 79 1.85 -19.11 -12.89
N GLY A 80 2.31 -18.04 -13.53
CA GLY A 80 2.82 -16.86 -12.84
C GLY A 80 1.74 -16.13 -12.05
N ILE A 81 0.53 -15.98 -12.59
CA ILE A 81 -0.61 -15.33 -11.90
C ILE A 81 -1.05 -16.16 -10.68
N THR A 82 -1.12 -17.50 -10.83
CA THR A 82 -1.47 -18.38 -9.72
C THR A 82 -0.39 -18.35 -8.63
N LYS A 83 0.89 -18.37 -9.03
CA LYS A 83 2.01 -18.25 -8.09
C LYS A 83 1.98 -16.90 -7.37
N LYS A 84 1.73 -15.82 -8.09
CA LYS A 84 1.54 -14.48 -7.48
C LYS A 84 0.46 -14.50 -6.39
N TRP A 85 -0.69 -15.09 -6.68
CA TRP A 85 -1.78 -15.21 -5.70
C TRP A 85 -1.33 -15.99 -4.46
N ASN A 86 -0.66 -17.14 -4.64
CA ASN A 86 -0.13 -17.93 -3.54
C ASN A 86 0.89 -17.15 -2.70
N LEU A 87 1.79 -16.39 -3.32
CA LEU A 87 2.78 -15.56 -2.62
C LEU A 87 2.13 -14.49 -1.71
N PHE A 88 1.01 -13.90 -2.13
CA PHE A 88 0.25 -13.00 -1.28
C PHE A 88 -0.38 -13.73 -0.09
N GLU A 89 -1.07 -14.84 -0.31
CA GLU A 89 -1.72 -15.59 0.77
C GLU A 89 -0.68 -16.23 1.72
N ASP A 90 0.46 -16.65 1.21
CA ASP A 90 1.58 -17.14 2.02
C ASP A 90 2.15 -16.04 2.90
N PHE A 91 2.30 -14.81 2.37
CA PHE A 91 2.74 -13.66 3.15
C PHE A 91 1.77 -13.38 4.31
N LEU A 92 0.47 -13.35 4.03
CA LEU A 92 -0.54 -13.13 5.06
C LEU A 92 -0.46 -14.17 6.18
N LYS A 93 -0.29 -15.45 5.83
CA LYS A 93 -0.26 -16.55 6.81
C LYS A 93 1.04 -16.66 7.59
N LYS A 94 2.17 -16.27 7.01
CA LYS A 94 3.50 -16.49 7.59
C LYS A 94 4.06 -15.27 8.30
N GLU A 95 3.70 -14.07 7.82
CA GLU A 95 4.32 -12.83 8.28
C GLU A 95 3.39 -11.97 9.15
N LEU A 96 2.07 -12.24 9.12
CA LEU A 96 1.11 -11.49 9.91
C LEU A 96 0.49 -12.36 11.01
N ASN A 97 0.42 -11.83 12.22
CA ASN A 97 -0.29 -12.44 13.33
C ASN A 97 -1.78 -12.16 13.19
N LEU A 98 -2.50 -13.03 12.51
CA LEU A 98 -3.91 -12.85 12.18
C LEU A 98 -4.80 -13.51 13.23
N THR A 99 -5.89 -12.84 13.61
CA THR A 99 -7.01 -13.48 14.30
C THR A 99 -7.69 -14.52 13.39
N CYS A 100 -8.70 -15.25 13.89
CA CYS A 100 -9.63 -15.95 13.01
C CYS A 100 -10.26 -14.96 12.01
N GLU A 101 -10.71 -15.48 10.86
CA GLU A 101 -11.25 -14.66 9.79
C GLU A 101 -12.70 -14.24 10.06
N TYR A 102 -12.97 -12.95 9.89
CA TYR A 102 -14.30 -12.34 9.93
C TYR A 102 -14.68 -11.82 8.54
N ASN A 103 -15.90 -12.14 8.08
CA ASN A 103 -16.37 -11.76 6.74
C ASN A 103 -17.50 -10.71 6.77
N THR A 104 -18.11 -10.52 7.93
CA THR A 104 -19.20 -9.57 8.13
C THR A 104 -18.97 -8.74 9.39
N ARG A 105 -19.59 -7.55 9.43
CA ARG A 105 -19.60 -6.71 10.64
C ARG A 105 -20.27 -7.43 11.83
N GLU A 106 -21.31 -8.20 11.57
CA GLU A 106 -22.01 -8.97 12.60
C GLU A 106 -21.10 -9.98 13.30
N GLN A 107 -20.25 -10.69 12.53
CA GLN A 107 -19.25 -11.58 13.12
C GLN A 107 -18.28 -10.84 14.05
N LEU A 108 -17.86 -9.63 13.68
CA LEU A 108 -17.02 -8.81 14.53
C LEU A 108 -17.74 -8.34 15.80
N CYS A 109 -19.02 -7.93 15.69
CA CYS A 109 -19.83 -7.53 16.84
C CYS A 109 -20.07 -8.68 17.84
N ASN A 110 -20.14 -9.91 17.35
CA ASN A 110 -20.33 -11.11 18.18
C ASN A 110 -19.02 -11.71 18.72
N ALA A 111 -17.88 -11.19 18.30
CA ALA A 111 -16.58 -11.62 18.77
C ALA A 111 -16.21 -10.93 20.09
N SER A 112 -15.51 -11.67 20.96
CA SER A 112 -14.94 -11.10 22.19
C SER A 112 -13.49 -10.68 21.91
N PHE A 113 -13.23 -9.39 22.00
CA PHE A 113 -11.88 -8.83 21.86
C PHE A 113 -11.33 -8.47 23.24
N ASN A 114 -10.16 -9.00 23.58
CA ASN A 114 -9.47 -8.71 24.83
C ASN A 114 -8.20 -7.92 24.53
N TYR A 115 -8.37 -6.70 24.02
CA TYR A 115 -7.27 -5.77 23.73
C TYR A 115 -7.27 -4.60 24.71
N ASP A 116 -6.08 -4.12 25.04
CA ASP A 116 -5.90 -2.85 25.78
C ASP A 116 -6.13 -1.66 24.83
N LEU A 117 -5.84 -1.85 23.55
CA LEU A 117 -5.91 -0.84 22.51
C LEU A 117 -6.22 -1.48 21.14
N VAL A 118 -7.05 -0.85 20.33
CA VAL A 118 -7.18 -1.18 18.90
C VAL A 118 -6.80 0.01 18.05
N ILE A 119 -5.99 -0.25 17.02
CA ILE A 119 -5.49 0.74 16.07
C ILE A 119 -6.19 0.56 14.72
N ALA A 120 -6.87 1.59 14.24
CA ALA A 120 -7.39 1.66 12.87
C ALA A 120 -6.35 2.29 11.94
N GLY A 121 -5.88 1.56 10.96
CA GLY A 121 -4.92 2.09 9.98
C GLY A 121 -3.72 1.18 9.78
N SER A 122 -2.92 1.50 8.85
CA SER A 122 -2.90 2.63 7.91
C SER A 122 -3.76 2.35 6.66
N ASP A 123 -3.30 2.88 5.52
CA ASP A 123 -3.87 2.77 4.18
C ASP A 123 -5.18 3.58 3.98
N GLN A 124 -5.85 3.43 2.83
CA GLN A 124 -7.06 4.19 2.48
C GLN A 124 -8.33 3.59 3.10
N ILE A 125 -8.26 3.15 4.35
CA ILE A 125 -9.38 2.49 5.04
C ILE A 125 -10.56 3.42 5.28
N TRP A 126 -10.35 4.74 5.29
CA TRP A 126 -11.40 5.75 5.44
C TRP A 126 -11.85 6.38 4.12
N ASN A 127 -11.41 5.83 2.98
CA ASN A 127 -11.91 6.24 1.67
C ASN A 127 -13.35 5.74 1.46
N TYR A 128 -14.31 6.67 1.38
CA TYR A 128 -15.75 6.40 1.34
C TYR A 128 -16.24 5.62 0.09
N THR A 129 -15.40 5.44 -0.90
CA THR A 129 -15.76 4.64 -2.08
C THR A 129 -15.93 3.15 -1.76
N ASN A 130 -15.60 2.72 -0.56
CA ASN A 130 -15.69 1.34 -0.10
C ASN A 130 -16.93 1.16 0.79
N GLU A 131 -17.92 0.41 0.34
CA GLU A 131 -19.18 0.13 1.02
C GLU A 131 -19.04 -0.49 2.45
N THR A 132 -17.85 -0.94 2.81
CA THR A 132 -17.55 -1.63 4.09
C THR A 132 -16.85 -0.74 5.11
N SER A 133 -16.89 0.57 4.91
CA SER A 133 -16.02 1.51 5.65
C SER A 133 -16.30 1.59 7.17
N SER A 134 -17.51 1.28 7.67
CA SER A 134 -17.82 1.44 9.10
C SER A 134 -16.95 0.56 10.02
N VAL A 135 -16.60 -0.64 9.58
CA VAL A 135 -15.73 -1.57 10.33
C VAL A 135 -14.37 -0.94 10.62
N PHE A 136 -13.83 -0.16 9.68
CA PHE A 136 -12.54 0.50 9.85
C PHE A 136 -12.59 1.74 10.76
N PHE A 137 -13.78 2.11 11.24
CA PHE A 137 -13.99 3.08 12.31
C PHE A 137 -14.20 2.40 13.67
N LEU A 138 -13.96 1.09 13.76
CA LEU A 138 -14.01 0.32 15.02
C LEU A 138 -15.37 0.37 15.71
N ASP A 139 -16.46 0.49 14.94
CA ASP A 139 -17.83 0.63 15.46
C ASP A 139 -18.40 -0.67 16.06
N PHE A 140 -17.69 -1.78 15.94
CA PHE A 140 -18.01 -3.08 16.49
C PHE A 140 -17.38 -3.34 17.86
N LEU A 141 -16.45 -2.51 18.31
CA LEU A 141 -15.74 -2.71 19.57
C LEU A 141 -16.56 -2.25 20.78
N ASP A 142 -16.35 -2.93 21.91
CA ASP A 142 -16.80 -2.46 23.20
C ASP A 142 -16.25 -1.03 23.48
N PRO A 143 -17.11 -0.08 23.89
CA PRO A 143 -16.68 1.29 24.22
C PRO A 143 -15.54 1.38 25.27
N ALA A 144 -15.38 0.38 26.13
CA ALA A 144 -14.32 0.34 27.12
C ALA A 144 -12.91 0.12 26.54
N ILE A 145 -12.83 -0.47 25.34
CA ILE A 145 -11.54 -0.69 24.65
C ILE A 145 -11.06 0.62 24.04
N LYS A 146 -9.85 1.04 24.38
CA LYS A 146 -9.22 2.22 23.77
C LYS A 146 -9.06 2.05 22.26
N ARG A 147 -9.30 3.12 21.52
CA ARG A 147 -9.19 3.13 20.06
C ARG A 147 -8.48 4.37 19.55
N ILE A 148 -7.50 4.17 18.70
CA ILE A 148 -6.81 5.26 18.01
C ILE A 148 -6.76 4.97 16.52
N SER A 149 -6.53 6.00 15.72
CA SER A 149 -6.14 5.79 14.34
C SER A 149 -4.66 6.06 14.13
N TYR A 150 -4.02 5.27 13.26
CA TYR A 150 -2.65 5.50 12.83
C TYR A 150 -2.56 5.57 11.31
N ALA A 151 -2.33 6.76 10.78
CA ALA A 151 -2.12 7.02 9.36
C ALA A 151 -3.22 6.50 8.37
N PRO A 152 -4.52 6.38 8.73
CA PRO A 152 -5.51 6.14 7.69
C PRO A 152 -5.59 7.31 6.73
N SER A 153 -6.07 7.07 5.51
CA SER A 153 -6.29 8.08 4.49
C SER A 153 -7.77 8.15 4.10
N LEU A 154 -8.29 9.36 3.96
CA LEU A 154 -9.62 9.61 3.41
C LEU A 154 -9.64 9.51 1.86
N GLY A 155 -8.49 9.19 1.26
CA GLY A 155 -8.33 9.11 -0.18
C GLY A 155 -8.03 10.46 -0.83
N PRO A 156 -7.96 10.50 -2.18
CA PRO A 156 -7.58 11.71 -2.91
C PRO A 156 -8.64 12.82 -2.87
N THR A 157 -9.88 12.50 -2.49
CA THR A 157 -11.03 13.43 -2.43
C THR A 157 -11.77 13.27 -1.09
N PRO A 158 -11.21 13.79 0.03
CA PRO A 158 -11.82 13.69 1.36
C PRO A 158 -13.26 14.24 1.39
N GLU A 159 -13.56 15.21 0.53
CA GLU A 159 -14.85 15.90 0.41
C GLU A 159 -16.01 14.95 0.01
N ARG A 160 -15.69 13.77 -0.47
CA ARG A 160 -16.69 12.72 -0.76
C ARG A 160 -17.19 12.01 0.48
N VAL A 161 -16.45 12.09 1.59
CA VAL A 161 -16.86 11.46 2.84
C VAL A 161 -17.83 12.40 3.57
N PRO A 162 -19.09 12.00 3.83
CA PRO A 162 -20.05 12.87 4.50
C PRO A 162 -19.57 13.28 5.89
N ILE A 163 -19.76 14.55 6.23
CA ILE A 163 -19.34 15.14 7.51
C ILE A 163 -19.99 14.43 8.69
N ASP A 164 -21.32 14.24 8.64
CA ASP A 164 -22.06 13.59 9.72
C ASP A 164 -21.64 12.12 9.93
N TYR A 165 -21.28 11.45 8.82
CA TYR A 165 -20.72 10.09 8.89
C TYR A 165 -19.41 10.09 9.69
N LEU A 166 -18.48 10.99 9.37
CA LEU A 166 -17.22 11.08 10.10
C LEU A 166 -17.40 11.51 11.55
N LYS A 167 -18.26 12.51 11.84
CA LYS A 167 -18.58 12.93 13.20
C LYS A 167 -19.08 11.76 14.04
N ARG A 168 -20.02 10.99 13.48
CA ARG A 168 -20.60 9.82 14.16
C ARG A 168 -19.55 8.79 14.55
N TYR A 169 -18.61 8.49 13.67
CA TYR A 169 -17.67 7.39 13.91
C TYR A 169 -16.37 7.81 14.60
N LEU A 170 -15.95 9.06 14.44
CA LEU A 170 -14.70 9.54 15.05
C LEU A 170 -14.86 9.99 16.49
N CYS A 171 -16.08 10.28 16.97
CA CYS A 171 -16.31 10.70 18.36
C CYS A 171 -15.86 9.67 19.41
N GLY A 172 -15.75 8.39 19.04
CA GLY A 172 -15.29 7.31 19.92
C GLY A 172 -13.77 7.10 19.97
N PHE A 173 -12.99 7.85 19.19
CA PHE A 173 -11.55 7.69 19.16
C PHE A 173 -10.85 8.49 20.26
N ASN A 174 -9.92 7.86 20.99
CA ASN A 174 -9.08 8.52 22.00
C ASN A 174 -8.02 9.43 21.36
N ALA A 175 -7.59 9.12 20.16
CA ALA A 175 -6.69 9.94 19.35
C ALA A 175 -6.85 9.65 17.86
N VAL A 176 -6.75 10.70 17.05
CA VAL A 176 -6.86 10.61 15.59
C VAL A 176 -5.58 11.11 14.95
N SER A 177 -4.98 10.28 14.12
CA SER A 177 -3.96 10.70 13.16
C SER A 177 -4.35 10.28 11.75
N VAL A 178 -3.82 10.97 10.75
CA VAL A 178 -4.01 10.68 9.33
C VAL A 178 -2.67 10.73 8.59
N ARG A 179 -2.62 10.20 7.37
CA ARG A 179 -1.38 10.11 6.60
C ARG A 179 -1.01 11.40 5.84
N GLU A 180 -1.98 12.20 5.46
CA GLU A 180 -1.77 13.40 4.64
C GLU A 180 -2.45 14.65 5.20
N GLU A 181 -1.84 15.82 4.95
CA GLU A 181 -2.34 17.13 5.40
C GLU A 181 -3.77 17.41 4.91
N ARG A 182 -4.09 17.05 3.67
CA ARG A 182 -5.43 17.27 3.11
C ARG A 182 -6.54 16.58 3.90
N SER A 183 -6.29 15.35 4.38
CA SER A 183 -7.23 14.64 5.25
C SER A 183 -7.40 15.37 6.59
N LYS A 184 -6.30 15.86 7.19
CA LYS A 184 -6.35 16.66 8.43
C LYS A 184 -7.11 17.95 8.23
N GLU A 185 -6.79 18.70 7.18
CA GLU A 185 -7.47 19.96 6.86
C GLU A 185 -8.97 19.77 6.72
N TYR A 186 -9.40 18.70 6.03
CA TYR A 186 -10.81 18.38 5.89
C TYR A 186 -11.48 18.09 7.24
N LEU A 187 -10.85 17.30 8.09
CA LEU A 187 -11.40 16.95 9.41
C LEU A 187 -11.51 18.16 10.34
N ILE A 188 -10.51 19.04 10.37
CA ILE A 188 -10.46 20.20 11.28
C ILE A 188 -11.35 21.34 10.76
N SER A 189 -11.24 21.69 9.46
CA SER A 189 -11.99 22.83 8.91
C SER A 189 -13.52 22.60 8.91
N ASN A 190 -13.97 21.35 8.86
CA ASN A 190 -15.39 21.00 8.98
C ASN A 190 -15.81 20.69 10.43
N GLN A 191 -14.96 20.97 11.42
CA GLN A 191 -15.26 20.75 12.84
C GLN A 191 -15.74 19.31 13.11
N ILE A 192 -15.12 18.33 12.45
CA ILE A 192 -15.40 16.91 12.63
C ILE A 192 -14.74 16.41 13.93
N ILE A 193 -13.52 16.85 14.15
CA ILE A 193 -12.73 16.62 15.38
C ILE A 193 -11.91 17.86 15.72
N ASP A 194 -11.57 18.05 16.97
CA ASP A 194 -10.82 19.21 17.44
C ASP A 194 -9.31 19.07 17.22
N ASN A 195 -8.80 17.85 17.18
CA ASN A 195 -7.36 17.58 17.07
C ASN A 195 -7.07 16.38 16.16
N CYS A 196 -6.12 16.55 15.26
CA CYS A 196 -5.66 15.51 14.34
C CYS A 196 -4.17 15.70 14.03
N GLU A 197 -3.39 14.64 14.13
CA GLU A 197 -1.98 14.67 13.75
C GLU A 197 -1.74 14.05 12.38
N VAL A 198 -0.79 14.61 11.63
CA VAL A 198 -0.30 13.99 10.39
C VAL A 198 0.95 13.20 10.70
N VAL A 199 0.88 11.88 10.46
CA VAL A 199 1.95 10.92 10.74
C VAL A 199 2.40 10.21 9.46
N CYS A 200 3.59 9.62 9.48
CA CYS A 200 4.08 8.86 8.32
C CYS A 200 3.34 7.52 8.17
N ASP A 201 3.37 7.02 6.94
CA ASP A 201 2.97 5.63 6.69
C ASP A 201 3.79 4.68 7.58
N PRO A 202 3.20 3.59 8.11
CA PRO A 202 3.92 2.61 8.92
C PRO A 202 5.22 2.09 8.32
N THR A 203 5.33 2.06 7.00
CA THR A 203 6.57 1.64 6.33
C THR A 203 7.77 2.48 6.73
N PHE A 204 7.58 3.74 7.14
CA PHE A 204 8.65 4.60 7.63
C PHE A 204 8.90 4.50 9.14
N LEU A 205 8.15 3.70 9.90
CA LEU A 205 8.44 3.43 11.31
C LEU A 205 9.66 2.52 11.48
N LEU A 206 9.96 1.75 10.46
CA LEU A 206 11.08 0.81 10.37
C LEU A 206 12.19 1.37 9.48
N ASP A 207 13.40 0.89 9.68
CA ASP A 207 14.56 1.16 8.82
C ASP A 207 14.69 0.10 7.72
N ALA A 208 15.57 0.34 6.76
CA ALA A 208 15.82 -0.60 5.66
C ALA A 208 16.24 -1.99 6.16
N GLU A 209 17.06 -2.01 7.20
CA GLU A 209 17.57 -3.21 7.86
C GLU A 209 16.46 -4.09 8.44
N ASP A 210 15.36 -3.48 8.90
CA ASP A 210 14.21 -4.23 9.44
C ASP A 210 13.51 -5.07 8.37
N TYR A 211 13.59 -4.63 7.11
CA TYR A 211 13.02 -5.34 5.95
C TYR A 211 13.91 -6.44 5.39
N GLU A 212 15.17 -6.51 5.80
CA GLU A 212 16.12 -7.53 5.29
C GLU A 212 15.61 -8.96 5.54
N SER A 213 14.91 -9.20 6.65
CA SER A 213 14.31 -10.50 6.97
C SER A 213 13.23 -10.97 5.95
N LEU A 214 12.65 -10.02 5.21
CA LEU A 214 11.67 -10.30 4.15
C LEU A 214 12.30 -10.45 2.77
N ILE A 215 13.54 -10.02 2.59
CA ILE A 215 14.20 -9.94 1.28
C ILE A 215 15.15 -11.13 1.13
N SER A 216 14.96 -11.90 0.06
CA SER A 216 15.95 -12.95 -0.30
C SER A 216 17.31 -12.34 -0.63
N ASP A 217 18.37 -13.00 -0.21
CA ASP A 217 19.76 -12.58 -0.49
C ASP A 217 20.07 -12.57 -1.99
N GLU A 218 19.46 -13.49 -2.74
CA GLU A 218 19.67 -13.56 -4.19
C GLU A 218 18.69 -12.64 -4.94
N PRO A 219 19.20 -11.84 -5.91
CA PRO A 219 18.35 -11.04 -6.77
C PRO A 219 17.51 -11.94 -7.69
N LEU A 220 16.22 -11.67 -7.78
CA LEU A 220 15.29 -12.39 -8.66
C LEU A 220 15.61 -12.17 -10.15
N ILE A 221 16.17 -11.02 -10.48
CA ILE A 221 16.63 -10.65 -11.83
C ILE A 221 18.12 -10.32 -11.73
N LYS A 222 18.93 -11.04 -12.50
CA LYS A 222 20.41 -10.93 -12.40
C LYS A 222 21.01 -9.82 -13.28
N GLU A 223 20.31 -9.41 -14.35
CA GLU A 223 20.74 -8.29 -15.19
C GLU A 223 20.34 -6.94 -14.56
N PRO A 224 21.03 -5.83 -14.83
CA PRO A 224 20.57 -4.50 -14.45
C PRO A 224 19.22 -4.17 -15.08
N TYR A 225 18.27 -3.60 -14.32
CA TYR A 225 16.91 -3.35 -14.79
C TYR A 225 16.25 -2.16 -14.11
N ILE A 226 15.16 -1.71 -14.72
CA ILE A 226 14.18 -0.79 -14.15
C ILE A 226 12.97 -1.59 -13.70
N PHE A 227 12.47 -1.34 -12.48
CA PHE A 227 11.24 -1.96 -12.01
C PHE A 227 10.05 -1.00 -12.16
N PHE A 228 9.04 -1.42 -12.93
CA PHE A 228 7.82 -0.64 -13.17
C PHE A 228 6.63 -1.26 -12.44
N TYR A 229 6.04 -0.49 -11.51
CA TYR A 229 4.84 -0.91 -10.79
C TYR A 229 3.81 0.20 -10.64
N SER A 230 2.54 -0.12 -10.95
CA SER A 230 1.38 0.75 -10.74
C SER A 230 0.16 -0.09 -10.36
N PRO A 231 -0.50 0.17 -9.23
CA PRO A 231 -1.56 -0.69 -8.68
C PRO A 231 -2.89 -0.60 -9.45
N SER A 232 -3.19 0.51 -10.12
CA SER A 232 -4.46 0.76 -10.82
C SER A 232 -4.45 0.38 -12.29
N ASN A 233 -5.61 0.47 -12.95
CA ASN A 233 -5.71 0.30 -14.39
C ASN A 233 -4.85 1.32 -15.14
N LEU A 234 -3.92 0.82 -15.95
CA LEU A 234 -2.93 1.63 -16.62
C LEU A 234 -3.43 2.11 -17.98
N LYS A 235 -3.24 3.39 -18.24
CA LYS A 235 -3.35 3.96 -19.59
C LYS A 235 -2.08 3.64 -20.37
N ALA A 236 -2.15 3.65 -21.71
CA ALA A 236 -1.00 3.44 -22.59
C ALA A 236 0.18 4.37 -22.26
N SER A 237 -0.11 5.63 -21.87
CA SER A 237 0.89 6.62 -21.50
C SER A 237 1.85 6.18 -20.37
N TYR A 238 1.42 5.31 -19.44
CA TYR A 238 2.31 4.79 -18.39
C TYR A 238 3.38 3.86 -18.97
N PHE A 239 2.97 3.00 -19.91
CA PHE A 239 3.89 2.09 -20.60
C PHE A 239 4.81 2.86 -21.55
N GLU A 240 4.31 3.91 -22.20
CA GLU A 240 5.12 4.79 -23.05
C GLU A 240 6.24 5.48 -22.27
N ILE A 241 5.91 6.01 -21.09
CA ILE A 241 6.89 6.65 -20.20
C ILE A 241 7.91 5.64 -19.69
N ALA A 242 7.45 4.47 -19.20
CA ALA A 242 8.34 3.43 -18.70
C ALA A 242 9.26 2.87 -19.80
N ASN A 243 8.72 2.63 -21.00
CA ASN A 243 9.49 2.17 -22.15
C ASN A 243 10.51 3.23 -22.62
N LYS A 244 10.13 4.52 -22.59
CA LYS A 244 11.05 5.61 -22.91
C LYS A 244 12.21 5.65 -21.92
N LEU A 245 11.94 5.52 -20.62
CA LEU A 245 12.99 5.47 -19.60
C LEU A 245 13.93 4.28 -19.84
N GLY A 246 13.38 3.09 -20.18
CA GLY A 246 14.18 1.92 -20.54
C GLY A 246 15.09 2.17 -21.73
N LYS A 247 14.55 2.83 -22.77
CA LYS A 247 15.34 3.23 -23.95
C LYS A 247 16.47 4.21 -23.59
N ASP A 248 16.13 5.26 -22.83
CA ASP A 248 17.06 6.33 -22.48
C ASP A 248 18.22 5.80 -21.58
N MET A 249 17.95 4.81 -20.72
CA MET A 249 18.96 4.18 -19.86
C MET A 249 19.60 2.93 -20.47
N GLY A 250 19.12 2.43 -21.60
CA GLY A 250 19.60 1.18 -22.21
C GLY A 250 19.31 -0.07 -21.36
N LEU A 251 18.23 -0.05 -20.54
CA LEU A 251 17.92 -1.11 -19.58
C LEU A 251 16.52 -1.71 -19.83
N PRO A 252 16.35 -3.02 -19.60
CA PRO A 252 15.03 -3.63 -19.60
C PRO A 252 14.17 -3.08 -18.46
N VAL A 253 12.86 -2.99 -18.71
CA VAL A 253 11.85 -2.55 -17.74
C VAL A 253 11.00 -3.75 -17.35
N TYR A 254 11.16 -4.25 -16.14
CA TYR A 254 10.37 -5.37 -15.65
C TYR A 254 9.11 -4.89 -14.93
N THR A 255 7.99 -5.55 -15.22
CA THR A 255 6.70 -5.26 -14.59
C THR A 255 5.97 -6.55 -14.20
N ASP A 256 5.25 -6.48 -13.08
CA ASP A 256 4.41 -7.56 -12.55
C ASP A 256 3.02 -7.64 -13.23
N ARG A 257 2.77 -6.79 -14.24
CA ARG A 257 1.48 -6.70 -14.90
C ARG A 257 1.28 -7.76 -15.97
N ALA A 258 0.17 -8.51 -15.83
CA ALA A 258 -0.23 -9.53 -16.80
C ALA A 258 -0.87 -8.95 -18.08
N TYR A 259 -1.11 -7.65 -18.12
CA TYR A 259 -1.84 -7.01 -19.22
C TYR A 259 -1.04 -5.90 -19.83
N TYR A 260 -0.67 -6.10 -21.07
CA TYR A 260 -0.20 -5.02 -21.92
C TYR A 260 -1.35 -4.36 -22.65
N PRO A 261 -1.25 -3.08 -23.01
CA PRO A 261 -1.98 -2.54 -24.15
C PRO A 261 -1.76 -3.45 -25.35
N LYS A 262 -2.74 -3.56 -26.25
CA LYS A 262 -2.79 -4.53 -27.38
C LYS A 262 -1.53 -4.59 -28.27
N ASP A 263 -0.64 -3.62 -28.16
CA ASP A 263 0.60 -3.49 -28.93
C ASP A 263 1.85 -3.70 -28.04
N ILE A 264 2.09 -4.93 -27.64
CA ILE A 264 3.31 -5.30 -26.90
C ILE A 264 4.59 -4.97 -27.71
N ASN A 265 4.54 -5.11 -29.01
CA ASN A 265 5.67 -4.79 -29.91
C ASN A 265 6.03 -3.29 -29.92
N LYS A 266 5.12 -2.43 -29.44
CA LYS A 266 5.33 -0.99 -29.28
C LYS A 266 6.28 -0.64 -28.12
N TYR A 267 6.46 -1.57 -27.18
CA TYR A 267 7.23 -1.35 -25.95
C TYR A 267 8.38 -2.35 -25.80
N PRO A 268 9.41 -2.29 -26.68
CA PRO A 268 10.46 -3.32 -26.75
C PRO A 268 11.33 -3.44 -25.50
N TYR A 269 11.34 -2.44 -24.63
CA TYR A 269 12.10 -2.50 -23.37
C TYR A 269 11.29 -3.14 -22.22
N ILE A 270 9.95 -3.29 -22.34
CA ILE A 270 9.11 -3.82 -21.27
C ILE A 270 9.09 -5.34 -21.29
N ARG A 271 9.32 -5.94 -20.15
CA ARG A 271 9.32 -7.40 -19.91
C ARG A 271 8.43 -7.73 -18.72
N ASN A 272 7.75 -8.89 -18.77
CA ASN A 272 6.93 -9.36 -17.68
C ASN A 272 7.71 -10.18 -16.66
N PHE A 273 7.39 -9.96 -15.38
CA PHE A 273 7.79 -10.81 -14.28
C PHE A 273 6.59 -10.96 -13.33
N PHE A 274 5.81 -12.03 -13.48
CA PHE A 274 4.51 -12.17 -12.81
C PHE A 274 4.58 -12.73 -11.39
N GLU A 275 5.62 -13.47 -11.08
CA GLU A 275 5.76 -14.21 -9.83
C GLU A 275 6.22 -13.29 -8.68
N VAL A 276 5.37 -12.30 -8.36
CA VAL A 276 5.70 -11.24 -7.40
C VAL A 276 4.66 -11.18 -6.29
N GLY A 277 5.06 -11.55 -5.09
CA GLY A 277 4.38 -11.27 -3.83
C GLY A 277 5.02 -10.09 -3.10
N PRO A 278 4.65 -9.83 -1.83
CA PRO A 278 5.22 -8.72 -1.07
C PRO A 278 6.75 -8.81 -0.85
N LYS A 279 7.29 -10.01 -0.62
CA LYS A 279 8.74 -10.22 -0.45
C LYS A 279 9.49 -10.03 -1.76
N GLU A 280 8.95 -10.58 -2.84
CA GLU A 280 9.52 -10.45 -4.18
C GLU A 280 9.48 -8.98 -4.65
N PHE A 281 8.44 -8.23 -4.29
CA PHE A 281 8.37 -6.80 -4.56
C PHE A 281 9.54 -6.04 -3.89
N LEU A 282 9.83 -6.32 -2.64
CA LEU A 282 10.98 -5.72 -1.93
C LEU A 282 12.30 -6.10 -2.59
N ASN A 283 12.48 -7.38 -2.97
CA ASN A 283 13.67 -7.83 -3.68
C ASN A 283 13.84 -7.11 -5.02
N LEU A 284 12.75 -6.96 -5.79
CA LEU A 284 12.78 -6.24 -7.07
C LEU A 284 13.10 -4.75 -6.88
N VAL A 285 12.60 -4.10 -5.84
CA VAL A 285 12.95 -2.70 -5.53
C VAL A 285 14.41 -2.60 -5.09
N LYS A 286 14.87 -3.48 -4.19
CA LYS A 286 16.25 -3.49 -3.67
C LYS A 286 17.29 -3.64 -4.77
N ASN A 287 17.05 -4.48 -5.77
CA ASN A 287 18.00 -4.82 -6.80
C ASN A 287 17.83 -4.03 -8.11
N ALA A 288 16.76 -3.22 -8.24
CA ALA A 288 16.60 -2.35 -9.40
C ALA A 288 17.66 -1.24 -9.45
N VAL A 289 18.09 -0.84 -10.66
CA VAL A 289 18.86 0.38 -10.88
C VAL A 289 17.99 1.60 -10.63
N CYS A 290 16.73 1.54 -11.10
CA CYS A 290 15.74 2.59 -10.93
C CYS A 290 14.35 1.98 -10.83
N THR A 291 13.43 2.63 -10.12
CA THR A 291 12.03 2.24 -10.11
C THR A 291 11.16 3.33 -10.75
N ILE A 292 10.03 2.94 -11.35
CA ILE A 292 9.07 3.87 -11.95
C ILE A 292 7.65 3.37 -11.75
N GLY A 293 6.71 4.27 -11.50
CA GLY A 293 5.29 3.89 -11.39
C GLY A 293 4.43 4.93 -10.71
N SER A 294 3.19 4.56 -10.38
CA SER A 294 2.23 5.47 -9.72
C SER A 294 1.87 5.04 -8.29
N SER A 295 2.63 4.11 -7.72
CA SER A 295 2.37 3.62 -6.37
C SER A 295 3.07 4.47 -5.33
N PHE A 296 2.32 4.96 -4.34
CA PHE A 296 2.88 5.59 -3.14
C PHE A 296 3.94 4.69 -2.47
N HIS A 297 3.62 3.40 -2.29
CA HIS A 297 4.52 2.48 -1.61
C HIS A 297 5.76 2.11 -2.46
N LEU A 298 5.66 2.16 -3.79
CA LEU A 298 6.86 2.03 -4.62
C LEU A 298 7.84 3.18 -4.34
N ALA A 299 7.35 4.41 -4.29
CA ALA A 299 8.18 5.57 -3.93
C ALA A 299 8.72 5.46 -2.50
N ALA A 300 7.87 5.08 -1.53
CA ALA A 300 8.27 4.91 -0.14
C ALA A 300 9.40 3.88 0.02
N PHE A 301 9.29 2.69 -0.57
CA PHE A 301 10.33 1.67 -0.51
C PHE A 301 11.56 2.04 -1.35
N SER A 302 11.40 2.77 -2.44
CA SER A 302 12.55 3.30 -3.19
C SER A 302 13.37 4.27 -2.33
N ILE A 303 12.70 5.13 -1.56
CA ILE A 303 13.37 6.04 -0.62
C ILE A 303 14.06 5.26 0.51
N LEU A 304 13.35 4.33 1.16
CA LEU A 304 13.89 3.51 2.26
C LEU A 304 15.12 2.69 1.82
N LEU A 305 15.04 2.09 0.65
CA LEU A 305 16.11 1.25 0.08
C LEU A 305 17.13 2.07 -0.75
N LYS A 306 17.05 3.40 -0.70
CA LYS A 306 17.99 4.35 -1.36
C LYS A 306 18.12 4.11 -2.86
N LYS A 307 17.00 3.90 -3.56
CA LYS A 307 16.95 3.68 -5.00
C LYS A 307 16.56 4.93 -5.77
N ASP A 308 17.12 5.10 -6.95
CA ASP A 308 16.60 6.06 -7.90
C ASP A 308 15.17 5.70 -8.29
N PHE A 309 14.30 6.70 -8.42
CA PHE A 309 12.91 6.45 -8.77
C PHE A 309 12.25 7.63 -9.47
N TYR A 310 11.14 7.33 -10.16
CA TYR A 310 10.21 8.31 -10.69
C TYR A 310 8.78 7.92 -10.36
N THR A 311 7.95 8.93 -10.04
CA THR A 311 6.50 8.72 -9.83
C THR A 311 5.73 9.29 -11.01
N ILE A 312 4.97 8.45 -11.72
CA ILE A 312 4.10 8.89 -12.80
C ILE A 312 2.81 9.42 -12.19
N ASN A 313 2.47 10.69 -12.52
CA ASN A 313 1.27 11.37 -12.05
C ASN A 313 1.19 11.54 -10.51
N GLY A 314 2.35 11.56 -9.86
CA GLY A 314 2.44 11.73 -8.39
C GLY A 314 1.93 13.08 -7.90
N ASP A 315 1.88 14.10 -8.75
CA ASP A 315 1.30 15.41 -8.50
C ASP A 315 -0.22 15.37 -8.22
N LYS A 316 -0.92 14.35 -8.73
CA LYS A 316 -2.37 14.14 -8.50
C LYS A 316 -2.69 13.20 -7.34
N ASP A 317 -1.69 12.51 -6.80
CA ASP A 317 -1.83 11.71 -5.59
C ASP A 317 -1.35 12.51 -4.39
N SER A 318 -2.29 13.00 -3.57
CA SER A 318 -2.00 13.82 -2.39
C SER A 318 -1.01 13.15 -1.43
N ARG A 319 -1.02 11.82 -1.31
CA ARG A 319 -0.11 11.04 -0.45
C ARG A 319 1.32 11.11 -0.96
N THR A 320 1.50 10.83 -2.25
CA THR A 320 2.81 10.88 -2.92
C THR A 320 3.35 12.30 -2.93
N ASN A 321 2.51 13.26 -3.26
CA ASN A 321 2.91 14.68 -3.26
C ASN A 321 3.33 15.16 -1.87
N ASN A 322 2.56 14.81 -0.82
CA ASN A 322 2.89 15.14 0.56
C ASN A 322 4.24 14.53 0.99
N LEU A 323 4.49 13.27 0.66
CA LEU A 323 5.76 12.59 0.95
C LEU A 323 6.93 13.28 0.25
N LEU A 324 6.84 13.44 -1.08
CA LEU A 324 7.93 13.98 -1.89
C LEU A 324 8.21 15.45 -1.59
N SER A 325 7.18 16.24 -1.28
CA SER A 325 7.33 17.65 -0.85
C SER A 325 8.13 17.74 0.45
N LYS A 326 7.79 16.90 1.45
CA LYS A 326 8.50 16.87 2.74
C LYS A 326 9.96 16.44 2.63
N LEU A 327 10.29 15.66 1.62
CA LEU A 327 11.64 15.14 1.38
C LEU A 327 12.42 15.91 0.30
N GLY A 328 11.86 16.99 -0.26
CA GLY A 328 12.53 17.77 -1.32
C GLY A 328 12.68 17.01 -2.65
N LEU A 329 11.83 16.01 -2.91
CA LEU A 329 11.93 15.08 -4.04
C LEU A 329 10.85 15.29 -5.11
N LEU A 330 10.20 16.45 -5.16
CA LEU A 330 9.18 16.76 -6.17
C LEU A 330 9.70 16.70 -7.61
N ASN A 331 10.99 16.87 -7.83
CA ASN A 331 11.65 16.67 -9.13
C ASN A 331 11.61 15.23 -9.65
N ARG A 332 11.14 14.27 -8.84
CA ARG A 332 10.93 12.87 -9.24
C ARG A 332 9.52 12.58 -9.78
N VAL A 333 8.69 13.62 -9.87
CA VAL A 333 7.33 13.49 -10.40
C VAL A 333 7.31 13.70 -11.91
N ILE A 334 6.78 12.74 -12.66
CA ILE A 334 6.48 12.83 -14.09
C ILE A 334 4.98 13.08 -14.22
N SER A 335 4.61 14.30 -14.67
CA SER A 335 3.20 14.62 -14.92
C SER A 335 2.74 14.09 -16.27
N LEU A 336 1.57 13.44 -16.31
CA LEU A 336 0.97 12.98 -17.58
C LEU A 336 0.53 14.14 -18.48
N SER A 337 0.24 15.32 -17.91
CA SER A 337 -0.16 16.51 -18.67
C SER A 337 1.01 17.19 -19.36
N LYS A 338 2.21 17.02 -18.83
CA LYS A 338 3.47 17.55 -19.36
C LYS A 338 4.56 16.51 -19.13
N PRO A 339 4.67 15.47 -19.96
CA PRO A 339 5.78 14.53 -19.86
C PRO A 339 7.06 15.25 -20.31
N THR A 340 7.61 16.09 -19.42
CA THR A 340 8.87 16.77 -19.65
C THR A 340 9.97 15.74 -19.74
N LEU A 341 10.91 15.99 -20.65
CA LEU A 341 12.20 15.32 -20.70
C LEU A 341 12.87 15.52 -19.33
N TYR A 342 12.92 14.44 -18.54
CA TYR A 342 13.70 14.41 -17.30
C TYR A 342 15.14 14.02 -17.67
N GLU A 343 16.08 14.82 -17.24
CA GLU A 343 17.47 14.36 -17.18
C GLU A 343 17.56 13.32 -16.06
N HIS A 344 18.02 12.12 -16.41
CA HIS A 344 18.26 11.10 -15.39
C HIS A 344 19.45 11.56 -14.54
N LYS A 345 19.15 12.08 -13.35
CA LYS A 345 20.14 12.38 -12.31
C LYS A 345 19.89 11.47 -11.12
N SER A 346 20.92 10.79 -10.67
CA SER A 346 20.82 9.96 -9.47
C SER A 346 20.46 10.80 -8.24
N ILE A 347 19.66 10.22 -7.35
CA ILE A 347 19.32 10.85 -6.09
C ILE A 347 20.54 10.78 -5.17
N ASN A 348 20.97 11.93 -4.71
CA ASN A 348 21.97 11.96 -3.67
C ASN A 348 21.31 11.73 -2.30
N TYR A 349 21.32 10.49 -1.83
CA TYR A 349 20.87 10.10 -0.49
C TYR A 349 21.89 10.49 0.59
N SER A 350 22.47 11.69 0.48
CA SER A 350 23.32 12.27 1.50
C SER A 350 22.52 12.59 2.79
N VAL A 351 23.24 13.09 3.80
CA VAL A 351 22.71 13.46 5.11
C VAL A 351 21.37 14.20 5.04
N GLY A 352 21.16 15.08 4.07
CA GLY A 352 19.92 15.88 3.97
C GLY A 352 18.63 15.07 3.81
N ILE A 353 18.58 14.09 2.88
CA ILE A 353 17.37 13.26 2.71
C ILE A 353 17.19 12.33 3.91
N VAL A 354 18.27 11.77 4.44
CA VAL A 354 18.23 10.90 5.62
C VAL A 354 17.70 11.67 6.83
N GLU A 355 18.15 12.90 7.04
CA GLU A 355 17.65 13.77 8.11
C GLU A 355 16.17 14.14 7.93
N GLN A 356 15.73 14.40 6.69
CA GLN A 356 14.34 14.70 6.40
C GLN A 356 13.44 13.48 6.66
N VAL A 357 13.87 12.27 6.29
CA VAL A 357 13.16 11.02 6.63
C VAL A 357 13.10 10.85 8.14
N GLY A 358 14.20 11.06 8.86
CA GLY A 358 14.25 11.03 10.33
C GLY A 358 13.30 12.05 10.97
N SER A 359 13.26 13.28 10.45
CA SER A 359 12.36 14.32 10.92
C SER A 359 10.89 13.98 10.65
N TYR A 360 10.59 13.44 9.47
CA TYR A 360 9.25 12.96 9.10
C TYR A 360 8.77 11.84 10.03
N ARG A 361 9.65 10.91 10.39
CA ARG A 361 9.39 9.82 11.32
C ARG A 361 9.18 10.32 12.77
N LYS A 362 9.96 11.30 13.21
CA LYS A 362 9.98 11.76 14.61
C LYS A 362 8.61 12.18 15.16
N LYS A 363 7.78 12.85 14.36
CA LYS A 363 6.41 13.21 14.77
C LYS A 363 5.55 11.97 14.98
N SER A 364 5.68 11.01 14.10
CA SER A 364 4.93 9.76 14.12
C SER A 364 5.30 8.89 15.32
N LEU A 365 6.58 8.85 15.64
CA LEU A 365 7.08 8.17 16.85
C LEU A 365 6.53 8.81 18.12
N LYS A 366 6.50 10.16 18.20
CA LYS A 366 5.90 10.87 19.35
C LYS A 366 4.42 10.53 19.51
N PHE A 367 3.66 10.46 18.39
CA PHE A 367 2.25 10.09 18.43
C PHE A 367 2.07 8.67 18.99
N ILE A 368 2.79 7.68 18.44
CA ILE A 368 2.70 6.30 18.92
C ILE A 368 3.07 6.22 20.40
N HIS A 369 4.22 6.77 20.83
CA HIS A 369 4.68 6.71 22.22
C HIS A 369 3.75 7.40 23.22
N LYS A 370 2.91 8.31 22.77
CA LYS A 370 1.94 8.99 23.65
C LYS A 370 0.71 8.12 23.92
N TYR A 371 0.31 7.27 22.98
CA TYR A 371 -0.96 6.55 23.05
C TYR A 371 -0.79 5.03 23.17
N VAL A 372 0.39 4.52 22.84
CA VAL A 372 0.83 3.13 22.95
C VAL A 372 1.94 3.01 23.99
#